data_27506514f4dcd176abf1a4fd1d1819d1
#
_entry.id   27506514f4dcd176abf1a4fd1d1819d1
#
_cell.length_a   1.000
_cell.length_b   1.000
_cell.length_c   1.000
_cell.angle_alpha   90.00
_cell.angle_beta   90.00
_cell.angle_gamma   90.00
#
_symmetry.space_group_name_H-M   'P 1'
#
loop_
_entity.id
_entity.type
_entity.pdbx_description
1 polymer ?
#
loop_
_entity_poly.entity_id
_entity_poly.type
_entity_poly.pdbx_seq_one_letter_code
_entity_poly.pdbx_strand_id
1 'polypeptide(L)'
;MKDFSTPIKKVFQRSINIVSDLDNRVLLETFLPSTTGNNTLLEFCTQVQSKQGAFTWTGAYGSGKSTLAVILLSLLRQKNSNIYNLAEQAVSEEVSLSVNKTFGNFKKRTIISLVAPTGNLDEIISQRLKEAFSLHSSKKTTIELIEELIKDNQILIVIDELGKYLEDA
;
A
#
# COMPACT_ATOMS: atom_id res chain seq x y z
N MET A 1 -17.49 4.63 -43.85
CA MET A 1 -17.66 4.84 -42.41
C MET A 1 -16.76 3.82 -41.71
N LYS A 2 -15.69 4.27 -41.07
CA LYS A 2 -14.83 3.37 -40.26
C LYS A 2 -15.52 3.19 -38.92
N ASP A 3 -15.81 1.93 -38.60
CA ASP A 3 -16.42 1.55 -37.34
C ASP A 3 -15.38 1.70 -36.21
N PHE A 4 -15.58 2.71 -35.34
CA PHE A 4 -14.72 2.99 -34.18
C PHE A 4 -15.22 2.26 -32.92
N SER A 5 -15.76 1.06 -33.06
CA SER A 5 -16.04 0.21 -31.91
C SER A 5 -14.73 -0.36 -31.33
N THR A 6 -13.97 0.49 -30.64
CA THR A 6 -12.91 -0.02 -29.78
C THR A 6 -13.59 -0.81 -28.65
N PRO A 7 -13.34 -2.11 -28.49
CA PRO A 7 -13.95 -2.87 -27.41
C PRO A 7 -13.46 -2.28 -26.08
N ILE A 8 -14.37 -1.63 -25.35
CA ILE A 8 -14.11 -1.23 -23.97
C ILE A 8 -13.86 -2.52 -23.20
N LYS A 9 -12.61 -2.83 -22.90
CA LYS A 9 -12.27 -3.94 -22.01
C LYS A 9 -12.96 -3.65 -20.67
N LYS A 10 -13.93 -4.47 -20.28
CA LYS A 10 -14.54 -4.47 -18.94
C LYS A 10 -13.51 -4.96 -17.93
N VAL A 11 -12.55 -4.11 -17.55
CA VAL A 11 -11.38 -4.54 -16.78
C VAL A 11 -11.64 -4.56 -15.28
N PHE A 12 -12.56 -3.74 -14.76
CA PHE A 12 -12.85 -3.71 -13.32
C PHE A 12 -14.36 -3.64 -13.06
N GLN A 13 -14.93 -4.74 -12.57
CA GLN A 13 -16.32 -4.82 -12.10
C GLN A 13 -16.41 -4.99 -10.58
N ARG A 14 -15.28 -5.06 -9.84
CA ARG A 14 -15.26 -5.25 -8.39
C ARG A 14 -14.35 -4.21 -7.72
N SER A 15 -14.61 -3.98 -6.43
CA SER A 15 -13.72 -3.17 -5.58
C SER A 15 -12.33 -3.80 -5.52
N ILE A 16 -11.31 -2.95 -5.47
CA ILE A 16 -9.92 -3.35 -5.26
C ILE A 16 -9.72 -3.69 -3.79
N ASN A 17 -8.99 -4.77 -3.53
CA ASN A 17 -8.63 -5.22 -2.20
C ASN A 17 -7.11 -5.23 -2.06
N ILE A 18 -6.57 -4.44 -1.12
CA ILE A 18 -5.12 -4.26 -0.94
C ILE A 18 -4.36 -5.53 -0.52
N VAL A 19 -5.05 -6.59 -0.14
CA VAL A 19 -4.42 -7.88 0.20
C VAL A 19 -4.41 -8.81 -1.00
N SER A 20 -5.58 -9.05 -1.61
CA SER A 20 -5.70 -10.01 -2.73
C SER A 20 -5.23 -9.46 -4.08
N ASP A 21 -5.17 -8.14 -4.25
CA ASP A 21 -4.80 -7.50 -5.52
C ASP A 21 -3.34 -7.02 -5.57
N LEU A 22 -2.52 -7.29 -4.57
CA LEU A 22 -1.10 -6.90 -4.56
C LEU A 22 -0.29 -7.47 -5.73
N ASP A 23 -0.68 -8.64 -6.24
CA ASP A 23 -0.02 -9.30 -7.37
C ASP A 23 -0.90 -9.27 -8.65
N ASN A 24 -1.90 -8.38 -8.69
CA ASN A 24 -2.82 -8.26 -9.81
C ASN A 24 -2.19 -7.47 -10.96
N ARG A 25 -1.57 -8.19 -11.90
CA ARG A 25 -0.90 -7.60 -13.07
C ARG A 25 -1.85 -6.78 -13.94
N VAL A 26 -3.08 -7.27 -14.14
CA VAL A 26 -4.09 -6.59 -14.98
C VAL A 26 -4.43 -5.22 -14.39
N LEU A 27 -4.51 -5.10 -13.06
CA LEU A 27 -4.72 -3.82 -12.39
C LEU A 27 -3.59 -2.84 -12.70
N LEU A 28 -2.34 -3.27 -12.59
CA LEU A 28 -1.17 -2.42 -12.83
C LEU A 28 -1.03 -2.03 -14.31
N GLU A 29 -1.27 -2.97 -15.24
CA GLU A 29 -1.21 -2.74 -16.69
C GLU A 29 -2.30 -1.80 -17.21
N THR A 30 -3.44 -1.74 -16.51
CA THR A 30 -4.60 -0.95 -16.93
C THR A 30 -4.80 0.32 -16.13
N PHE A 31 -3.99 0.53 -15.11
CA PHE A 31 -4.05 1.75 -14.32
C PHE A 31 -3.60 2.95 -15.16
N LEU A 32 -4.42 3.98 -15.14
CA LEU A 32 -4.09 5.27 -15.75
C LEU A 32 -3.72 6.25 -14.64
N PRO A 33 -2.45 6.67 -14.59
CA PRO A 33 -2.00 7.61 -13.56
C PRO A 33 -2.75 8.94 -13.71
N SER A 34 -3.38 9.38 -12.63
CA SER A 34 -3.98 10.71 -12.56
C SER A 34 -2.97 11.69 -11.94
N THR A 35 -3.09 12.97 -12.31
CA THR A 35 -2.31 14.03 -11.66
C THR A 35 -2.51 14.03 -10.15
N THR A 36 -3.76 13.86 -9.69
CA THR A 36 -4.07 13.77 -8.26
C THR A 36 -3.39 12.58 -7.60
N GLY A 37 -3.42 11.39 -8.22
CA GLY A 37 -2.76 10.19 -7.68
C GLY A 37 -1.25 10.37 -7.57
N ASN A 38 -0.59 10.89 -8.60
CA ASN A 38 0.84 11.18 -8.56
C ASN A 38 1.18 12.20 -7.46
N ASN A 39 0.42 13.31 -7.37
CA ASN A 39 0.63 14.32 -6.33
C ASN A 39 0.47 13.75 -4.92
N THR A 40 -0.54 12.87 -4.70
CA THR A 40 -0.74 12.20 -3.40
C THR A 40 0.46 11.35 -3.02
N LEU A 41 1.06 10.60 -3.97
CA LEU A 41 2.26 9.80 -3.71
C LEU A 41 3.50 10.67 -3.46
N LEU A 42 3.67 11.77 -4.18
CA LEU A 42 4.77 12.72 -3.96
C LEU A 42 4.68 13.38 -2.58
N GLU A 43 3.47 13.83 -2.21
CA GLU A 43 3.22 14.41 -0.89
C GLU A 43 3.48 13.39 0.22
N PHE A 44 3.00 12.17 0.08
CA PHE A 44 3.28 11.08 1.00
C PHE A 44 4.79 10.88 1.20
N CYS A 45 5.56 10.78 0.11
CA CYS A 45 7.02 10.65 0.18
C CYS A 45 7.68 11.83 0.91
N THR A 46 7.23 13.06 0.63
CA THR A 46 7.74 14.27 1.27
C THR A 46 7.50 14.27 2.77
N GLN A 47 6.30 13.87 3.18
CA GLN A 47 5.90 13.79 4.59
C GLN A 47 6.71 12.69 5.33
N VAL A 48 6.90 11.52 4.71
CA VAL A 48 7.76 10.46 5.27
C VAL A 48 9.20 10.95 5.45
N GLN A 49 9.77 11.66 4.46
CA GLN A 49 11.11 12.25 4.58
C GLN A 49 11.19 13.28 5.71
N SER A 50 10.08 13.96 6.02
CA SER A 50 9.93 14.86 7.15
C SER A 50 9.67 14.15 8.48
N LYS A 51 9.84 12.82 8.53
CA LYS A 51 9.65 11.95 9.70
C LYS A 51 8.19 11.84 10.19
N GLN A 52 7.21 12.13 9.35
CA GLN A 52 5.82 11.79 9.65
C GLN A 52 5.63 10.27 9.52
N GLY A 53 5.07 9.66 10.56
CA GLY A 53 4.90 8.19 10.64
C GLY A 53 3.47 7.69 10.47
N ALA A 54 2.47 8.58 10.45
CA ALA A 54 1.06 8.22 10.31
C ALA A 54 0.37 9.07 9.25
N PHE A 55 -0.43 8.42 8.39
CA PHE A 55 -1.09 9.05 7.25
C PHE A 55 -2.52 8.53 7.11
N THR A 56 -3.41 9.40 6.67
CA THR A 56 -4.78 9.02 6.32
C THR A 56 -5.13 9.56 4.94
N TRP A 57 -5.52 8.66 4.03
CA TRP A 57 -6.06 9.04 2.74
C TRP A 57 -7.58 8.98 2.78
N THR A 58 -8.20 10.15 2.70
CA THR A 58 -9.66 10.31 2.70
C THR A 58 -10.16 10.64 1.30
N GLY A 59 -11.42 10.35 1.02
CA GLY A 59 -12.07 10.66 -0.25
C GLY A 59 -13.30 9.78 -0.48
N ALA A 60 -14.10 10.16 -1.48
CA ALA A 60 -15.31 9.44 -1.84
C ALA A 60 -15.06 7.97 -2.17
N TYR A 61 -16.08 7.13 -2.01
CA TYR A 61 -16.03 5.74 -2.48
C TYR A 61 -15.77 5.72 -4.00
N GLY A 62 -14.91 4.80 -4.43
CA GLY A 62 -14.52 4.70 -5.85
C GLY A 62 -13.49 5.73 -6.33
N SER A 63 -12.96 6.60 -5.47
CA SER A 63 -11.93 7.60 -5.84
C SER A 63 -10.53 7.02 -6.12
N GLY A 64 -10.36 5.70 -6.07
CA GLY A 64 -9.09 5.03 -6.39
C GLY A 64 -8.09 4.91 -5.24
N LYS A 65 -8.47 5.18 -3.98
CA LYS A 65 -7.57 5.08 -2.80
C LYS A 65 -6.91 3.72 -2.67
N SER A 66 -7.71 2.65 -2.70
CA SER A 66 -7.19 1.27 -2.59
C SER A 66 -6.29 0.91 -3.79
N THR A 67 -6.62 1.40 -4.99
CA THR A 67 -5.77 1.23 -6.18
C THR A 67 -4.43 1.93 -5.99
N LEU A 68 -4.45 3.16 -5.50
CA LEU A 68 -3.23 3.93 -5.22
C LEU A 68 -2.36 3.26 -4.15
N ALA A 69 -3.00 2.67 -3.12
CA ALA A 69 -2.30 1.88 -2.11
C ALA A 69 -1.64 0.64 -2.72
N VAL A 70 -2.33 -0.12 -3.59
CA VAL A 70 -1.74 -1.26 -4.31
C VAL A 70 -0.53 -0.83 -5.15
N ILE A 71 -0.62 0.30 -5.86
CA ILE A 71 0.51 0.82 -6.65
C ILE A 71 1.69 1.17 -5.76
N LEU A 72 1.47 1.91 -4.67
CA LEU A 72 2.52 2.22 -3.70
C LEU A 72 3.18 0.94 -3.16
N LEU A 73 2.39 -0.03 -2.72
CA LEU A 73 2.89 -1.29 -2.19
C LEU A 73 3.66 -2.09 -3.25
N SER A 74 3.25 -2.02 -4.51
CA SER A 74 3.93 -2.66 -5.64
C SER A 74 5.29 -2.00 -5.94
N LEU A 75 5.39 -0.67 -5.85
CA LEU A 75 6.65 0.09 -5.95
C LEU A 75 7.61 -0.21 -4.79
N LEU A 76 7.10 -0.73 -3.68
CA LEU A 76 7.91 -1.13 -2.54
C LEU A 76 8.39 -2.59 -2.60
N ARG A 77 8.02 -3.35 -3.63
CA ARG A 77 8.51 -4.72 -3.88
C ARG A 77 9.99 -4.73 -4.28
N GLN A 78 10.52 -5.93 -4.42
CA GLN A 78 11.88 -6.12 -4.89
C GLN A 78 12.07 -5.42 -6.24
N LYS A 79 13.06 -4.57 -6.34
CA LYS A 79 13.42 -3.86 -7.56
C LYS A 79 13.67 -4.85 -8.70
N ASN A 80 13.22 -4.50 -9.89
CA ASN A 80 13.26 -5.34 -11.10
C ASN A 80 12.37 -6.61 -11.04
N SER A 81 11.53 -6.78 -10.02
CA SER A 81 10.45 -7.77 -10.12
C SER A 81 9.42 -7.31 -11.15
N ASN A 82 8.71 -8.27 -11.74
CA ASN A 82 7.68 -7.93 -12.75
C ASN A 82 6.60 -6.98 -12.20
N ILE A 83 6.17 -7.18 -10.95
CA ILE A 83 5.19 -6.32 -10.28
C ILE A 83 5.75 -4.90 -10.06
N TYR A 84 7.01 -4.78 -9.61
CA TYR A 84 7.67 -3.49 -9.48
C TYR A 84 7.71 -2.74 -10.82
N ASN A 85 8.15 -3.41 -11.91
CA ASN A 85 8.29 -2.79 -13.22
C ASN A 85 6.93 -2.30 -13.77
N LEU A 86 5.85 -3.07 -13.55
CA LEU A 86 4.50 -2.65 -13.94
C LEU A 86 4.04 -1.44 -13.13
N ALA A 87 4.28 -1.43 -11.82
CA ALA A 87 3.92 -0.30 -10.96
C ALA A 87 4.74 0.96 -11.31
N GLU A 88 6.02 0.81 -11.66
CA GLU A 88 6.88 1.92 -12.11
C GLU A 88 6.36 2.54 -13.40
N GLN A 89 5.87 1.73 -14.35
CA GLN A 89 5.24 2.23 -15.58
C GLN A 89 3.87 2.89 -15.33
N ALA A 90 3.21 2.55 -14.23
CA ALA A 90 1.89 3.06 -13.84
C ALA A 90 1.92 4.42 -13.14
N VAL A 91 3.09 5.00 -12.90
CA VAL A 91 3.26 6.31 -12.25
C VAL A 91 4.18 7.22 -13.05
N SER A 92 4.27 8.50 -12.67
CA SER A 92 5.27 9.39 -13.25
C SER A 92 6.69 9.01 -12.80
N GLU A 93 7.69 9.33 -13.64
CA GLU A 93 9.09 9.13 -13.29
C GLU A 93 9.46 9.82 -11.96
N GLU A 94 8.93 11.01 -11.72
CA GLU A 94 9.14 11.76 -10.48
C GLU A 94 8.65 11.00 -9.25
N VAL A 95 7.48 10.34 -9.34
CA VAL A 95 6.95 9.48 -8.26
C VAL A 95 7.87 8.28 -8.04
N SER A 96 8.27 7.58 -9.09
CA SER A 96 9.18 6.44 -8.99
C SER A 96 10.49 6.82 -8.30
N LEU A 97 11.10 7.92 -8.73
CA LEU A 97 12.33 8.45 -8.12
C LEU A 97 12.12 8.84 -6.65
N SER A 98 11.00 9.50 -6.33
CA SER A 98 10.68 9.93 -4.96
C SER A 98 10.47 8.73 -4.03
N VAL A 99 9.73 7.71 -4.46
CA VAL A 99 9.53 6.45 -3.71
C VAL A 99 10.87 5.75 -3.49
N ASN A 100 11.69 5.62 -4.53
CA ASN A 100 13.01 5.01 -4.41
C ASN A 100 13.94 5.77 -3.45
N LYS A 101 13.93 7.10 -3.50
CA LYS A 101 14.70 7.95 -2.57
C LYS A 101 14.24 7.78 -1.13
N THR A 102 12.92 7.73 -0.91
CA THR A 102 12.31 7.66 0.43
C THR A 102 12.49 6.29 1.07
N PHE A 103 12.36 5.22 0.28
CA PHE A 103 12.28 3.86 0.79
C PHE A 103 13.43 2.95 0.33
N GLY A 104 14.24 3.35 -0.66
CA GLY A 104 15.22 2.49 -1.33
C GLY A 104 16.39 2.00 -0.47
N ASN A 105 16.69 2.67 0.64
CA ASN A 105 17.87 2.38 1.45
C ASN A 105 17.68 1.28 2.51
N PHE A 106 16.49 0.70 2.62
CA PHE A 106 16.19 -0.33 3.61
C PHE A 106 16.43 -1.73 3.07
N LYS A 107 17.33 -2.48 3.70
CA LYS A 107 17.65 -3.87 3.35
C LYS A 107 16.52 -4.84 3.72
N LYS A 108 15.76 -4.52 4.78
CA LYS A 108 14.63 -5.33 5.26
C LYS A 108 13.39 -4.46 5.37
N ARG A 109 12.34 -4.85 4.68
CA ARG A 109 11.04 -4.20 4.73
C ARG A 109 9.95 -5.23 4.96
N THR A 110 9.06 -4.91 5.88
CA THR A 110 7.87 -5.71 6.17
C THR A 110 6.64 -4.86 5.91
N ILE A 111 5.75 -5.37 5.09
CA ILE A 111 4.46 -4.75 4.76
C ILE A 111 3.36 -5.59 5.40
N ILE A 112 2.52 -4.95 6.20
CA ILE A 112 1.33 -5.54 6.80
C ILE A 112 0.13 -4.83 6.22
N SER A 113 -0.70 -5.55 5.46
CA SER A 113 -1.92 -5.02 4.83
C SER A 113 -3.15 -5.62 5.49
N LEU A 114 -4.07 -4.76 5.92
CA LEU A 114 -5.33 -5.13 6.55
C LEU A 114 -6.50 -4.49 5.77
N VAL A 115 -7.62 -5.21 5.65
CA VAL A 115 -8.84 -4.72 5.00
C VAL A 115 -10.00 -4.91 5.95
N ALA A 116 -10.70 -3.82 6.31
CA ALA A 116 -11.84 -3.83 7.21
C ALA A 116 -11.64 -4.80 8.41
N PRO A 117 -10.56 -4.63 9.20
CA PRO A 117 -10.29 -5.55 10.29
C PRO A 117 -11.45 -5.51 11.29
N THR A 118 -11.87 -6.69 11.77
CA THR A 118 -12.91 -6.83 12.79
C THR A 118 -12.29 -7.26 14.11
N GLY A 119 -12.76 -6.70 15.22
CA GLY A 119 -12.22 -6.98 16.56
C GLY A 119 -11.19 -5.95 17.02
N ASN A 120 -10.34 -6.31 17.97
CA ASN A 120 -9.33 -5.40 18.52
C ASN A 120 -8.17 -5.17 17.54
N LEU A 121 -8.05 -3.95 17.02
CA LEU A 121 -7.02 -3.59 16.02
C LEU A 121 -5.60 -3.78 16.57
N ASP A 122 -5.37 -3.46 17.85
CA ASP A 122 -4.06 -3.63 18.50
C ASP A 122 -3.64 -5.11 18.52
N GLU A 123 -4.57 -6.00 18.88
CA GLU A 123 -4.33 -7.45 18.87
C GLU A 123 -4.05 -7.97 17.45
N ILE A 124 -4.80 -7.51 16.46
CA ILE A 124 -4.62 -7.90 15.05
C ILE A 124 -3.24 -7.46 14.57
N ILE A 125 -2.84 -6.22 14.80
CA ILE A 125 -1.51 -5.70 14.43
C ILE A 125 -0.42 -6.49 15.15
N SER A 126 -0.55 -6.70 16.47
CA SER A 126 0.40 -7.50 17.28
C SER A 126 0.58 -8.89 16.70
N GLN A 127 -0.53 -9.58 16.40
CA GLN A 127 -0.49 -10.91 15.81
C GLN A 127 0.23 -10.90 14.46
N ARG A 128 -0.11 -9.97 13.56
CA ARG A 128 0.53 -9.86 12.24
C ARG A 128 2.03 -9.57 12.33
N LEU A 129 2.45 -8.74 13.27
CA LEU A 129 3.86 -8.51 13.53
C LEU A 129 4.56 -9.78 14.02
N LYS A 130 3.96 -10.50 14.99
CA LYS A 130 4.51 -11.76 15.51
C LYS A 130 4.63 -12.82 14.42
N GLU A 131 3.64 -12.94 13.54
CA GLU A 131 3.67 -13.86 12.40
C GLU A 131 4.80 -13.46 11.41
N ALA A 132 4.86 -12.18 11.00
CA ALA A 132 5.83 -11.70 10.03
C ALA A 132 7.29 -11.84 10.49
N PHE A 133 7.54 -11.75 11.78
CA PHE A 133 8.87 -11.86 12.37
C PHE A 133 9.13 -13.18 13.14
N SER A 134 8.21 -14.15 13.06
CA SER A 134 8.29 -15.45 13.75
C SER A 134 8.46 -15.34 15.28
N LEU A 135 7.78 -14.37 15.90
CA LEU A 135 7.85 -14.04 17.32
C LEU A 135 6.65 -14.60 18.12
N HIS A 136 6.19 -15.79 17.82
CA HIS A 136 4.93 -16.38 18.36
C HIS A 136 4.89 -16.45 19.90
N SER A 137 6.03 -16.60 20.56
CA SER A 137 6.12 -16.67 22.03
C SER A 137 6.32 -15.33 22.73
N SER A 138 6.37 -14.20 21.96
CA SER A 138 6.58 -12.87 22.54
C SER A 138 5.37 -12.43 23.37
N LYS A 139 5.64 -11.96 24.60
CA LYS A 139 4.64 -11.36 25.50
C LYS A 139 4.63 -9.83 25.44
N LYS A 140 5.38 -9.23 24.52
CA LYS A 140 5.48 -7.79 24.34
C LYS A 140 4.17 -7.20 23.84
N THR A 141 3.87 -5.98 24.26
CA THR A 141 2.78 -5.17 23.70
C THR A 141 3.08 -4.81 22.23
N THR A 142 2.09 -4.39 21.47
CA THR A 142 2.25 -3.96 20.07
C THR A 142 3.26 -2.83 19.95
N ILE A 143 3.23 -1.86 20.86
CA ILE A 143 4.16 -0.71 20.87
C ILE A 143 5.59 -1.21 21.07
N GLU A 144 5.83 -2.03 22.10
CA GLU A 144 7.16 -2.57 22.39
C GLU A 144 7.72 -3.41 21.22
N LEU A 145 6.84 -4.17 20.52
CA LEU A 145 7.21 -4.92 19.32
C LEU A 145 7.63 -3.97 18.19
N ILE A 146 6.85 -2.93 17.93
CA ILE A 146 7.16 -1.95 16.88
C ILE A 146 8.48 -1.25 17.20
N GLU A 147 8.66 -0.73 18.41
CA GLU A 147 9.88 -0.01 18.84
C GLU A 147 11.15 -0.86 18.72
N GLU A 148 11.03 -2.16 18.97
CA GLU A 148 12.16 -3.08 18.79
C GLU A 148 12.44 -3.36 17.32
N LEU A 149 11.40 -3.68 16.55
CA LEU A 149 11.51 -4.12 15.17
C LEU A 149 11.97 -3.02 14.21
N ILE A 150 11.56 -1.76 14.44
CA ILE A 150 11.95 -0.62 13.59
C ILE A 150 13.43 -0.27 13.67
N LYS A 151 14.17 -0.78 14.67
CA LYS A 151 15.62 -0.54 14.77
C LYS A 151 16.38 -1.10 13.57
N ASP A 152 15.94 -2.27 13.07
CA ASP A 152 16.61 -2.99 12.00
C ASP A 152 15.74 -3.18 10.74
N ASN A 153 14.47 -2.80 10.80
CA ASN A 153 13.51 -3.04 9.74
C ASN A 153 12.70 -1.77 9.42
N GLN A 154 12.31 -1.62 8.17
CA GLN A 154 11.24 -0.71 7.79
C GLN A 154 9.90 -1.46 7.86
N ILE A 155 8.98 -0.96 8.66
CA ILE A 155 7.63 -1.53 8.80
C ILE A 155 6.62 -0.55 8.20
N LEU A 156 5.79 -1.05 7.30
CA LEU A 156 4.66 -0.31 6.74
C LEU A 156 3.37 -1.07 7.05
N ILE A 157 2.49 -0.45 7.80
CA ILE A 157 1.16 -0.98 8.11
C ILE A 157 0.15 -0.18 7.28
N VAL A 158 -0.61 -0.88 6.44
CA VAL A 158 -1.64 -0.26 5.59
C VAL A 158 -3.00 -0.87 5.95
N ILE A 159 -3.93 0.00 6.32
CA ILE A 159 -5.29 -0.40 6.72
C ILE A 159 -6.27 0.23 5.73
N ASP A 160 -6.94 -0.60 4.94
CA ASP A 160 -8.01 -0.17 4.05
C ASP A 160 -9.36 -0.33 4.74
N GLU A 161 -10.31 0.54 4.40
CA GLU A 161 -11.64 0.57 4.99
C GLU A 161 -11.66 0.75 6.53
N LEU A 162 -10.70 1.51 7.08
CA LEU A 162 -10.62 1.78 8.52
C LEU A 162 -11.92 2.40 9.08
N GLY A 163 -12.65 3.16 8.27
CA GLY A 163 -13.95 3.74 8.65
C GLY A 163 -14.96 2.69 9.11
N LYS A 164 -15.04 1.56 8.43
CA LYS A 164 -15.93 0.45 8.83
C LYS A 164 -15.56 -0.11 10.20
N TYR A 165 -14.27 -0.26 10.47
CA TYR A 165 -13.79 -0.69 11.77
C TYR A 165 -14.22 0.26 12.89
N LEU A 166 -14.16 1.59 12.65
CA LEU A 166 -14.53 2.59 13.64
C LEU A 166 -16.05 2.73 13.85
N GLU A 167 -16.87 2.27 12.90
CA GLU A 167 -18.33 2.20 13.02
C GLU A 167 -18.77 1.02 13.90
N ASP A 168 -18.00 -0.07 13.93
CA ASP A 168 -18.30 -1.31 14.66
C ASP A 168 -17.64 -1.37 16.05
N ALA A 169 -16.80 -0.38 16.41
CA ALA A 169 -16.05 -0.31 17.67
C ALA A 169 -16.78 0.51 18.74
#